data_635921341d50872e3d8e63c09ae34f59
#
_entry.id   635921341d50872e3d8e63c09ae34f59
#
_cell.length_a   1.000
_cell.length_b   1.000
_cell.length_c   1.000
_cell.angle_alpha   90.00
_cell.angle_beta   90.00
_cell.angle_gamma   90.00
#
_symmetry.space_group_name_H-M   'P 1'
#
loop_
_entity.id
_entity.type
_entity.pdbx_description
1 polymer ?
#
loop_
_entity_poly.entity_id
_entity_poly.type
_entity_poly.pdbx_seq_one_letter_code
_entity_poly.pdbx_strand_id
1 'polypeptide(L)'
;MDPVEQTVRVFELISLADDVVRFLLVELERKCREEMDIEYVEIDVSAYAPRMQRTLLELNFLPVAYVPAMVFYQVERLDIVKMVRLNKLQDLGPLALTEPVRVVADVVMRGFSTCVIAPRMAQAIKEIPLFHGMNSEQAIRLAGICTVREWRSRDCLFVEHDPTDRLYLVLQGQVVISGGSPPVTIGTVRTGETCGEVSLLSARPHSATATAEGLVEAAELLQRDLADLIRRRPDIGVIIYRNLAVGLGEKLLRSGNSKRGNEPADSEMLHCTSEGISHRT
;
A
#
# COMPACT_ATOMS: atom_id res chain seq x y z
N MET A 1 12.67 -22.61 -18.23
CA MET A 1 11.42 -21.83 -18.26
C MET A 1 10.27 -22.79 -18.45
N ASP A 2 9.29 -22.75 -17.56
CA ASP A 2 8.06 -23.52 -17.67
C ASP A 2 6.90 -22.57 -17.90
N PRO A 3 6.34 -22.50 -19.12
CA PRO A 3 5.26 -21.57 -19.43
C PRO A 3 3.90 -22.02 -18.84
N VAL A 4 3.76 -23.30 -18.48
CA VAL A 4 2.54 -23.84 -17.88
C VAL A 4 2.47 -23.45 -16.40
N GLU A 5 3.62 -23.55 -15.70
CA GLU A 5 3.76 -23.15 -14.30
C GLU A 5 4.07 -21.67 -14.14
N GLN A 6 4.20 -20.91 -15.21
CA GLN A 6 4.60 -19.50 -15.22
C GLN A 6 5.87 -19.25 -14.38
N THR A 7 6.82 -20.18 -14.45
CA THR A 7 8.04 -20.15 -13.65
C THR A 7 9.30 -20.04 -14.50
N VAL A 8 10.28 -19.30 -13.98
CA VAL A 8 11.63 -19.23 -14.53
C VAL A 8 12.63 -19.63 -13.46
N ARG A 9 13.49 -20.57 -13.77
CA ARG A 9 14.66 -20.93 -12.95
C ARG A 9 15.93 -20.53 -13.66
N VAL A 10 16.78 -19.80 -12.98
CA VAL A 10 18.13 -19.47 -13.41
C VAL A 10 19.08 -20.42 -12.71
N PHE A 11 19.64 -21.36 -13.47
CA PHE A 11 20.53 -22.38 -12.94
C PHE A 11 22.00 -21.91 -12.87
N GLU A 12 22.37 -21.00 -13.74
CA GLU A 12 23.73 -20.52 -13.82
C GLU A 12 23.75 -19.08 -14.35
N LEU A 13 24.50 -18.22 -13.68
CA LEU A 13 24.75 -16.86 -14.07
C LEU A 13 26.24 -16.61 -13.98
N ILE A 14 26.94 -16.60 -15.12
CA ILE A 14 28.37 -16.37 -15.20
C ILE A 14 28.62 -14.96 -15.75
N SER A 15 29.35 -14.17 -14.99
CA SER A 15 29.80 -12.86 -15.45
C SER A 15 31.16 -12.54 -14.86
N LEU A 16 31.99 -11.86 -15.64
CA LEU A 16 33.29 -11.34 -15.21
C LEU A 16 33.20 -9.98 -14.49
N ALA A 17 32.03 -9.35 -14.49
CA ALA A 17 31.81 -8.05 -13.87
C ALA A 17 30.42 -7.97 -13.19
N ASP A 18 30.39 -7.40 -12.00
CA ASP A 18 29.16 -7.28 -11.17
C ASP A 18 28.08 -6.41 -11.84
N ASP A 19 28.46 -5.35 -12.55
CA ASP A 19 27.51 -4.45 -13.24
C ASP A 19 26.74 -5.16 -14.34
N VAL A 20 27.37 -6.08 -15.06
CA VAL A 20 26.74 -6.88 -16.12
C VAL A 20 25.70 -7.82 -15.51
N VAL A 21 25.98 -8.41 -14.37
CA VAL A 21 25.03 -9.29 -13.66
C VAL A 21 23.76 -8.55 -13.29
N ARG A 22 23.91 -7.36 -12.71
CA ARG A 22 22.76 -6.52 -12.35
C ARG A 22 21.92 -6.18 -13.57
N PHE A 23 22.55 -5.77 -14.66
CA PHE A 23 21.85 -5.47 -15.92
C PHE A 23 21.09 -6.67 -16.46
N LEU A 24 21.72 -7.86 -16.51
CA LEU A 24 21.07 -9.09 -16.99
C LEU A 24 19.87 -9.48 -16.12
N LEU A 25 19.97 -9.33 -14.80
CA LEU A 25 18.87 -9.62 -13.89
C LEU A 25 17.71 -8.65 -14.02
N VAL A 26 17.99 -7.36 -14.24
CA VAL A 26 16.96 -6.34 -14.50
C VAL A 26 16.23 -6.62 -15.82
N GLU A 27 16.99 -6.96 -16.90
CA GLU A 27 16.40 -7.31 -18.18
C GLU A 27 15.60 -8.62 -18.13
N LEU A 28 16.09 -9.61 -17.38
CA LEU A 28 15.34 -10.86 -17.16
C LEU A 28 14.01 -10.55 -16.46
N GLU A 29 14.03 -9.75 -15.41
CA GLU A 29 12.85 -9.37 -14.66
C GLU A 29 11.84 -8.61 -15.55
N ARG A 30 12.32 -7.64 -16.34
CA ARG A 30 11.49 -6.89 -17.26
C ARG A 30 10.79 -7.83 -18.26
N LYS A 31 11.54 -8.73 -18.89
CA LYS A 31 10.98 -9.71 -19.82
C LYS A 31 10.00 -10.67 -19.17
N CYS A 32 10.32 -11.17 -17.98
CA CYS A 32 9.43 -12.05 -17.23
C CYS A 32 8.07 -11.40 -16.96
N ARG A 33 8.07 -10.12 -16.58
CA ARG A 33 6.87 -9.38 -16.23
C ARG A 33 6.10 -8.88 -17.45
N GLU A 34 6.78 -8.30 -18.44
CA GLU A 34 6.15 -7.56 -19.53
C GLU A 34 5.87 -8.40 -20.78
N GLU A 35 6.71 -9.40 -21.04
CA GLU A 35 6.64 -10.17 -22.29
C GLU A 35 6.14 -11.62 -22.08
N MET A 36 6.35 -12.21 -20.90
CA MET A 36 6.15 -13.65 -20.70
C MET A 36 5.12 -13.99 -19.62
N ASP A 37 4.56 -12.99 -18.92
CA ASP A 37 3.60 -13.19 -17.81
C ASP A 37 4.06 -14.22 -16.76
N ILE A 38 5.35 -14.18 -16.40
CA ILE A 38 5.96 -15.07 -15.43
C ILE A 38 5.66 -14.58 -14.03
N GLU A 39 5.12 -15.46 -13.20
CA GLU A 39 4.76 -15.16 -11.81
C GLU A 39 5.90 -15.43 -10.82
N TYR A 40 6.76 -16.39 -11.12
CA TYR A 40 7.77 -16.89 -10.20
C TYR A 40 9.15 -16.98 -10.87
N VAL A 41 10.15 -16.31 -10.30
CA VAL A 41 11.54 -16.36 -10.74
C VAL A 41 12.42 -16.88 -9.61
N GLU A 42 13.11 -17.99 -9.82
CA GLU A 42 14.02 -18.61 -8.86
C GLU A 42 15.47 -18.55 -9.35
N ILE A 43 16.38 -18.20 -8.45
CA ILE A 43 17.82 -18.15 -8.71
C ILE A 43 18.54 -18.84 -7.56
N ASP A 44 19.40 -19.79 -7.89
CA ASP A 44 20.29 -20.45 -6.93
C ASP A 44 21.60 -19.64 -6.83
N VAL A 45 21.96 -19.24 -5.62
CA VAL A 45 23.15 -18.42 -5.34
C VAL A 45 24.01 -19.10 -4.31
N SER A 46 25.34 -19.11 -4.52
CA SER A 46 26.26 -19.60 -3.50
C SER A 46 26.05 -18.87 -2.16
N ALA A 47 26.01 -19.63 -1.07
CA ALA A 47 25.94 -19.08 0.28
C ALA A 47 27.15 -18.19 0.60
N TYR A 48 28.26 -18.38 -0.11
CA TYR A 48 29.52 -17.63 0.04
C TYR A 48 29.63 -16.44 -0.92
N ALA A 49 28.57 -16.05 -1.63
CA ALA A 49 28.54 -14.93 -2.56
C ALA A 49 27.71 -13.74 -2.01
N PRO A 50 28.16 -13.04 -0.95
CA PRO A 50 27.33 -12.01 -0.29
C PRO A 50 27.02 -10.79 -1.18
N ARG A 51 27.86 -10.48 -2.15
CA ARG A 51 27.61 -9.41 -3.12
C ARG A 51 26.42 -9.76 -4.02
N MET A 52 26.41 -10.98 -4.55
CA MET A 52 25.29 -11.45 -5.40
C MET A 52 23.97 -11.50 -4.61
N GLN A 53 24.01 -12.01 -3.39
CA GLN A 53 22.83 -12.02 -2.51
C GLN A 53 22.30 -10.61 -2.26
N ARG A 54 23.20 -9.64 -2.00
CA ARG A 54 22.81 -8.23 -1.85
C ARG A 54 22.19 -7.65 -3.13
N THR A 55 22.78 -7.89 -4.29
CA THR A 55 22.25 -7.44 -5.59
C THR A 55 20.86 -8.01 -5.82
N LEU A 56 20.64 -9.28 -5.52
CA LEU A 56 19.32 -9.90 -5.63
C LEU A 56 18.31 -9.34 -4.64
N LEU A 57 18.69 -9.09 -3.38
CA LEU A 57 17.84 -8.41 -2.41
C LEU A 57 17.42 -7.00 -2.89
N GLU A 58 18.35 -6.24 -3.47
CA GLU A 58 18.07 -4.92 -4.05
C GLU A 58 17.11 -5.00 -5.27
N LEU A 59 17.10 -6.14 -5.96
CA LEU A 59 16.18 -6.44 -7.07
C LEU A 59 14.90 -7.15 -6.59
N ASN A 60 14.62 -7.13 -5.28
CA ASN A 60 13.44 -7.71 -4.64
C ASN A 60 13.33 -9.25 -4.75
N PHE A 61 14.45 -9.95 -4.85
CA PHE A 61 14.50 -11.38 -4.61
C PHE A 61 14.61 -11.64 -3.11
N LEU A 62 13.91 -12.65 -2.62
CA LEU A 62 13.92 -13.07 -1.22
C LEU A 62 14.60 -14.41 -1.03
N PRO A 63 15.39 -14.59 0.03
CA PRO A 63 15.89 -15.89 0.40
C PRO A 63 14.73 -16.76 0.93
N VAL A 64 14.47 -17.88 0.27
CA VAL A 64 13.38 -18.80 0.64
C VAL A 64 13.87 -20.13 1.19
N ALA A 65 15.09 -20.53 0.84
CA ALA A 65 15.69 -21.76 1.38
C ALA A 65 17.21 -21.65 1.42
N TYR A 66 17.80 -22.28 2.43
CA TYR A 66 19.22 -22.61 2.50
C TYR A 66 19.35 -24.12 2.26
N VAL A 67 20.14 -24.50 1.26
CA VAL A 67 20.33 -25.91 0.88
C VAL A 67 21.81 -26.25 0.98
N PRO A 68 22.20 -27.03 2.01
CA PRO A 68 23.60 -27.37 2.21
C PRO A 68 24.07 -28.37 1.15
N ALA A 69 25.32 -28.22 0.75
CA ALA A 69 26.06 -29.15 -0.12
C ALA A 69 25.34 -29.49 -1.45
N MET A 70 24.55 -28.54 -2.01
CA MET A 70 23.75 -28.80 -3.20
C MET A 70 24.53 -28.75 -4.51
N VAL A 71 25.47 -27.81 -4.63
CA VAL A 71 26.25 -27.61 -5.86
C VAL A 71 27.63 -28.24 -5.71
N PHE A 72 28.02 -29.04 -6.69
CA PHE A 72 29.37 -29.61 -6.75
C PHE A 72 30.24 -28.71 -7.61
N TYR A 73 31.23 -28.08 -6.99
CA TYR A 73 32.20 -27.26 -7.68
C TYR A 73 33.62 -27.75 -7.46
N GLN A 74 34.27 -28.16 -8.54
CA GLN A 74 35.56 -28.84 -8.52
C GLN A 74 35.58 -30.07 -7.57
N VAL A 75 36.21 -29.92 -6.39
CA VAL A 75 36.31 -31.00 -5.37
C VAL A 75 35.49 -30.73 -4.12
N GLU A 76 34.77 -29.58 -4.07
CA GLU A 76 33.99 -29.18 -2.92
C GLU A 76 32.50 -29.15 -3.22
N ARG A 77 31.71 -29.39 -2.19
CA ARG A 77 30.26 -29.16 -2.24
C ARG A 77 29.97 -27.80 -1.62
N LEU A 78 29.27 -26.97 -2.37
CA LEU A 78 28.88 -25.64 -1.95
C LEU A 78 27.45 -25.59 -1.50
N ASP A 79 27.23 -24.84 -0.43
CA ASP A 79 25.89 -24.50 0.03
C ASP A 79 25.30 -23.40 -0.86
N ILE A 80 24.01 -23.46 -1.07
CA ILE A 80 23.28 -22.44 -1.82
C ILE A 80 22.18 -21.78 -0.99
N VAL A 81 21.88 -20.56 -1.35
CA VAL A 81 20.67 -19.84 -0.95
C VAL A 81 19.77 -19.76 -2.18
N LYS A 82 18.56 -20.30 -2.06
CA LYS A 82 17.53 -20.11 -3.08
C LYS A 82 16.92 -18.73 -2.91
N MET A 83 17.04 -17.93 -3.94
CA MET A 83 16.47 -16.58 -4.00
C MET A 83 15.30 -16.56 -4.96
N VAL A 84 14.18 -16.03 -4.52
CA VAL A 84 12.92 -16.04 -5.28
C VAL A 84 12.35 -14.64 -5.40
N ARG A 85 11.81 -14.35 -6.57
CA ARG A 85 10.99 -13.17 -6.80
C ARG A 85 9.61 -13.60 -7.28
N LEU A 86 8.58 -13.04 -6.64
CA LEU A 86 7.19 -13.15 -7.07
C LEU A 86 6.82 -11.86 -7.81
N ASN A 87 6.28 -12.00 -9.02
CA ASN A 87 5.80 -10.87 -9.80
C ASN A 87 4.30 -10.60 -9.56
N LYS A 88 3.57 -11.62 -9.07
CA LYS A 88 2.18 -11.48 -8.61
C LYS A 88 2.08 -11.95 -7.15
N LEU A 89 1.25 -11.26 -6.39
CA LEU A 89 0.90 -11.67 -5.03
C LEU A 89 -0.07 -12.86 -5.10
N GLN A 90 0.28 -13.92 -4.37
CA GLN A 90 -0.63 -15.04 -4.21
C GLN A 90 -1.46 -14.86 -2.94
N ASP A 91 -2.78 -14.98 -3.07
CA ASP A 91 -3.68 -15.00 -1.92
C ASP A 91 -3.66 -16.39 -1.27
N LEU A 92 -3.12 -16.46 -0.06
CA LEU A 92 -3.11 -17.69 0.75
C LEU A 92 -4.41 -17.90 1.53
N GLY A 93 -5.35 -16.95 1.47
CA GLY A 93 -6.60 -16.99 2.22
C GLY A 93 -7.46 -18.25 2.01
N PRO A 94 -7.59 -18.76 0.77
CA PRO A 94 -8.36 -19.98 0.51
C PRO A 94 -7.67 -21.30 0.92
N LEU A 95 -6.37 -21.25 1.28
CA LEU A 95 -5.63 -22.47 1.59
C LEU A 95 -5.89 -22.97 2.99
N ALA A 96 -6.31 -24.24 3.11
CA ALA A 96 -6.46 -24.93 4.39
C ALA A 96 -5.06 -25.37 4.90
N LEU A 97 -4.36 -24.46 5.56
CA LEU A 97 -3.05 -24.73 6.13
C LEU A 97 -3.17 -25.33 7.55
N THR A 98 -2.35 -26.33 7.85
CA THR A 98 -2.18 -26.80 9.22
C THR A 98 -1.46 -25.74 10.06
N GLU A 99 -1.66 -25.74 11.38
CA GLU A 99 -1.08 -24.72 12.28
C GLU A 99 0.45 -24.53 12.12
N PRO A 100 1.28 -25.60 12.07
CA PRO A 100 2.71 -25.44 11.85
C PRO A 100 3.05 -24.80 10.49
N VAL A 101 2.30 -25.12 9.44
CA VAL A 101 2.51 -24.57 8.08
C VAL A 101 2.06 -23.11 8.04
N ARG A 102 1.00 -22.77 8.77
CA ARG A 102 0.52 -21.37 8.88
C ARG A 102 1.57 -20.47 9.52
N VAL A 103 2.23 -20.91 10.59
CA VAL A 103 3.33 -20.16 11.21
C VAL A 103 4.46 -19.88 10.22
N VAL A 104 4.84 -20.89 9.42
CA VAL A 104 5.87 -20.71 8.39
C VAL A 104 5.38 -19.76 7.29
N ALA A 105 4.15 -19.93 6.82
CA ALA A 105 3.55 -19.06 5.82
C ALA A 105 3.52 -17.60 6.28
N ASP A 106 3.15 -17.33 7.55
CA ASP A 106 3.14 -15.98 8.14
C ASP A 106 4.54 -15.35 8.20
N VAL A 107 5.57 -16.15 8.47
CA VAL A 107 6.97 -15.67 8.45
C VAL A 107 7.40 -15.32 7.04
N VAL A 108 7.11 -16.18 6.07
CA VAL A 108 7.43 -15.96 4.65
C VAL A 108 6.68 -14.75 4.11
N MET A 109 5.37 -14.64 4.37
CA MET A 109 4.56 -13.53 3.89
C MET A 109 4.97 -12.19 4.51
N ARG A 110 5.35 -12.18 5.79
CA ARG A 110 5.93 -10.98 6.43
C ARG A 110 7.25 -10.58 5.79
N GLY A 111 8.15 -11.55 5.56
CA GLY A 111 9.41 -11.32 4.85
C GLY A 111 9.15 -10.75 3.44
N PHE A 112 8.19 -11.31 2.74
CA PHE A 112 7.77 -10.89 1.41
C PHE A 112 7.22 -9.45 1.42
N SER A 113 6.29 -9.16 2.32
CA SER A 113 5.75 -7.80 2.50
C SER A 113 6.84 -6.78 2.79
N THR A 114 7.80 -7.14 3.65
CA THR A 114 8.87 -6.22 4.04
C THR A 114 9.89 -5.97 2.92
N CYS A 115 10.25 -6.99 2.16
CA CYS A 115 11.35 -6.88 1.19
C CYS A 115 10.90 -6.56 -0.24
N VAL A 116 9.69 -6.95 -0.63
CA VAL A 116 9.20 -6.76 -2.01
C VAL A 116 8.15 -5.67 -2.10
N ILE A 117 7.14 -5.73 -1.24
CA ILE A 117 6.02 -4.79 -1.28
C ILE A 117 6.43 -3.46 -0.68
N ALA A 118 7.15 -3.47 0.45
CA ALA A 118 7.50 -2.26 1.17
C ALA A 118 8.30 -1.22 0.35
N PRO A 119 9.31 -1.56 -0.46
CA PRO A 119 10.01 -0.58 -1.27
C PRO A 119 9.14 0.05 -2.36
N ARG A 120 8.27 -0.75 -3.00
CA ARG A 120 7.32 -0.25 -4.03
C ARG A 120 6.26 0.63 -3.38
N MET A 121 5.70 0.19 -2.26
CA MET A 121 4.75 0.97 -1.47
C MET A 121 5.38 2.21 -0.86
N ALA A 122 6.64 2.15 -0.41
CA ALA A 122 7.32 3.31 0.15
C ALA A 122 7.45 4.45 -0.86
N GLN A 123 7.56 4.15 -2.14
CA GLN A 123 7.49 5.16 -3.19
C GLN A 123 6.07 5.70 -3.33
N ALA A 124 5.06 4.85 -3.43
CA ALA A 124 3.66 5.26 -3.51
C ALA A 124 3.21 6.04 -2.24
N ILE A 125 3.64 5.59 -1.07
CA ILE A 125 3.37 6.27 0.22
C ILE A 125 3.86 7.73 0.22
N LYS A 126 5.01 8.03 -0.38
CA LYS A 126 5.54 9.39 -0.43
C LYS A 126 4.66 10.36 -1.25
N GLU A 127 3.94 9.85 -2.23
CA GLU A 127 3.01 10.62 -3.05
C GLU A 127 1.66 10.88 -2.33
N ILE A 128 1.37 10.12 -1.27
CA ILE A 128 0.11 10.24 -0.53
C ILE A 128 0.20 11.41 0.47
N PRO A 129 -0.70 12.40 0.42
CA PRO A 129 -0.65 13.59 1.28
C PRO A 129 -0.56 13.27 2.78
N LEU A 130 -1.22 12.19 3.21
CA LEU A 130 -1.20 11.73 4.61
C LEU A 130 0.23 11.44 5.13
N PHE A 131 1.15 11.08 4.25
CA PHE A 131 2.51 10.66 4.60
C PHE A 131 3.59 11.64 4.13
N HIS A 132 3.20 12.80 3.63
CA HIS A 132 4.14 13.84 3.24
C HIS A 132 5.08 14.23 4.39
N GLY A 133 6.37 14.30 4.08
CA GLY A 133 7.42 14.60 5.05
C GLY A 133 8.10 13.36 5.66
N MET A 134 7.66 12.16 5.33
CA MET A 134 8.37 10.94 5.70
C MET A 134 9.65 10.78 4.88
N ASN A 135 10.73 10.38 5.55
CA ASN A 135 11.92 9.90 4.88
C ASN A 135 11.76 8.45 4.38
N SER A 136 12.73 7.97 3.61
CA SER A 136 12.65 6.63 3.01
C SER A 136 12.58 5.51 4.04
N GLU A 137 13.29 5.62 5.17
CA GLU A 137 13.25 4.62 6.23
C GLU A 137 11.87 4.56 6.90
N GLN A 138 11.28 5.72 7.20
CA GLN A 138 9.94 5.83 7.80
C GLN A 138 8.87 5.25 6.87
N ALA A 139 8.95 5.58 5.56
CA ALA A 139 8.03 5.06 4.55
C ALA A 139 8.13 3.53 4.40
N ILE A 140 9.34 2.96 4.40
CA ILE A 140 9.54 1.50 4.35
C ILE A 140 8.96 0.82 5.59
N ARG A 141 9.15 1.40 6.79
CA ARG A 141 8.60 0.84 8.02
C ARG A 141 7.07 0.86 8.04
N LEU A 142 6.46 1.95 7.56
CA LEU A 142 5.01 2.02 7.41
C LEU A 142 4.51 1.01 6.37
N ALA A 143 5.16 0.94 5.21
CA ALA A 143 4.81 -0.02 4.16
C ALA A 143 4.88 -1.48 4.65
N GLY A 144 5.83 -1.79 5.52
CA GLY A 144 6.01 -3.14 6.08
C GLY A 144 4.88 -3.61 7.00
N ILE A 145 3.99 -2.73 7.44
CA ILE A 145 2.79 -3.08 8.24
C ILE A 145 1.49 -2.97 7.44
N CYS A 146 1.57 -2.65 6.15
CA CYS A 146 0.42 -2.62 5.26
C CYS A 146 0.26 -3.96 4.54
N THR A 147 -0.98 -4.31 4.21
CA THR A 147 -1.31 -5.46 3.37
C THR A 147 -1.98 -4.98 2.10
N VAL A 148 -1.43 -5.31 0.94
CA VAL A 148 -2.02 -4.95 -0.36
C VAL A 148 -3.08 -5.97 -0.73
N ARG A 149 -4.24 -5.49 -1.19
CA ARG A 149 -5.34 -6.31 -1.69
C ARG A 149 -5.98 -5.69 -2.92
N GLU A 150 -6.71 -6.52 -3.66
CA GLU A 150 -7.48 -6.14 -4.82
C GLU A 150 -8.98 -6.31 -4.56
N TRP A 151 -9.77 -5.37 -5.06
CA TRP A 151 -11.23 -5.40 -5.07
C TRP A 151 -11.74 -5.28 -6.49
N ARG A 152 -12.71 -6.10 -6.82
CA ARG A 152 -13.41 -6.04 -8.11
C ARG A 152 -14.49 -4.99 -8.07
N SER A 153 -14.97 -4.60 -9.25
CA SER A 153 -16.08 -3.65 -9.36
C SER A 153 -17.28 -4.08 -8.51
N ARG A 154 -17.78 -3.16 -7.69
CA ARG A 154 -18.88 -3.32 -6.71
C ARG A 154 -18.51 -4.05 -5.42
N ASP A 155 -17.29 -4.50 -5.24
CA ASP A 155 -16.86 -5.00 -3.93
C ASP A 155 -16.82 -3.84 -2.94
N CYS A 156 -17.25 -4.09 -1.70
CA CYS A 156 -17.15 -3.09 -0.63
C CYS A 156 -15.81 -3.25 0.11
N LEU A 157 -15.09 -2.15 0.27
CA LEU A 157 -13.92 -2.08 1.15
C LEU A 157 -14.38 -2.07 2.62
N PHE A 158 -15.44 -1.32 2.89
CA PHE A 158 -16.16 -1.29 4.17
C PHE A 158 -17.58 -0.80 3.98
N VAL A 159 -18.45 -1.11 4.94
CA VAL A 159 -19.87 -0.74 4.93
C VAL A 159 -20.16 0.24 6.06
N GLU A 160 -21.11 1.15 5.85
CA GLU A 160 -21.60 2.10 6.85
C GLU A 160 -22.07 1.34 8.11
N HIS A 161 -21.69 1.85 9.27
CA HIS A 161 -21.90 1.28 10.62
C HIS A 161 -21.09 0.05 10.99
N ASP A 162 -20.26 -0.49 10.09
CA ASP A 162 -19.32 -1.54 10.45
C ASP A 162 -18.25 -1.03 11.43
N PRO A 163 -17.82 -1.88 12.37
CA PRO A 163 -16.69 -1.54 13.22
C PRO A 163 -15.45 -1.31 12.37
N THR A 164 -14.70 -0.29 12.73
CA THR A 164 -13.53 0.11 11.97
C THR A 164 -12.25 -0.16 12.72
N ASP A 165 -11.33 -0.79 12.04
CA ASP A 165 -9.98 -1.01 12.51
C ASP A 165 -8.92 -0.74 11.42
N ARG A 166 -9.34 -0.18 10.26
CA ARG A 166 -8.49 -0.09 9.06
C ARG A 166 -8.55 1.27 8.38
N LEU A 167 -7.40 1.65 7.86
CA LEU A 167 -7.22 2.72 6.88
C LEU A 167 -6.87 2.09 5.54
N TYR A 168 -7.44 2.60 4.47
CA TYR A 168 -7.17 2.15 3.11
C TYR A 168 -6.44 3.24 2.33
N LEU A 169 -5.34 2.87 1.69
CA LEU A 169 -4.54 3.71 0.80
C LEU A 169 -4.78 3.22 -0.63
N VAL A 170 -5.45 4.00 -1.46
CA VAL A 170 -5.74 3.61 -2.84
C VAL A 170 -4.47 3.72 -3.68
N LEU A 171 -3.95 2.58 -4.12
CA LEU A 171 -2.73 2.49 -4.93
C LEU A 171 -3.06 2.57 -6.43
N GLN A 172 -4.21 2.00 -6.82
CA GLN A 172 -4.71 2.04 -8.19
C GLN A 172 -6.24 1.96 -8.20
N GLY A 173 -6.88 2.65 -9.15
CA GLY A 173 -8.34 2.64 -9.33
C GLY A 173 -9.06 3.75 -8.57
N GLN A 174 -10.34 3.56 -8.32
CA GLN A 174 -11.23 4.55 -7.76
C GLN A 174 -12.25 3.89 -6.83
N VAL A 175 -12.53 4.53 -5.70
CA VAL A 175 -13.49 4.08 -4.68
C VAL A 175 -14.58 5.14 -4.52
N VAL A 176 -15.83 4.73 -4.64
CA VAL A 176 -17.00 5.59 -4.42
C VAL A 176 -17.42 5.52 -2.97
N ILE A 177 -17.58 6.66 -2.34
CA ILE A 177 -18.08 6.80 -0.97
C ILE A 177 -19.54 7.19 -1.03
N SER A 178 -20.40 6.39 -0.41
CA SER A 178 -21.84 6.63 -0.33
C SER A 178 -22.37 6.47 1.09
N GLY A 179 -23.44 7.14 1.43
CA GLY A 179 -24.04 7.05 2.76
C GLY A 179 -25.50 7.47 2.76
N GLY A 180 -26.18 7.12 3.85
CA GLY A 180 -27.59 7.43 4.05
C GLY A 180 -28.55 6.40 3.46
N SER A 181 -29.87 6.58 3.75
CA SER A 181 -30.94 5.72 3.24
C SER A 181 -32.03 6.59 2.62
N PRO A 182 -32.19 6.59 1.27
CA PRO A 182 -31.44 5.81 0.28
C PRO A 182 -29.98 6.27 0.15
N PRO A 183 -29.06 5.39 -0.32
CA PRO A 183 -27.65 5.71 -0.43
C PRO A 183 -27.40 6.82 -1.47
N VAL A 184 -26.67 7.86 -1.07
CA VAL A 184 -26.26 8.98 -1.92
C VAL A 184 -24.75 9.01 -1.99
N THR A 185 -24.20 9.23 -3.18
CA THR A 185 -22.75 9.41 -3.36
C THR A 185 -22.30 10.70 -2.65
N ILE A 186 -21.40 10.56 -1.69
CA ILE A 186 -20.82 11.64 -0.91
C ILE A 186 -19.53 12.15 -1.57
N GLY A 187 -18.78 11.25 -2.19
CA GLY A 187 -17.51 11.57 -2.83
C GLY A 187 -16.84 10.37 -3.46
N THR A 188 -15.65 10.61 -3.97
CA THR A 188 -14.81 9.60 -4.62
C THR A 188 -13.39 9.72 -4.09
N VAL A 189 -12.77 8.58 -3.82
CA VAL A 189 -11.37 8.45 -3.42
C VAL A 189 -10.60 7.85 -4.59
N ARG A 190 -9.52 8.51 -4.99
CA ARG A 190 -8.71 8.14 -6.16
C ARG A 190 -7.34 7.63 -5.75
N THR A 191 -6.62 7.12 -6.73
CA THR A 191 -5.20 6.75 -6.57
C THR A 191 -4.42 7.88 -5.89
N GLY A 192 -3.65 7.52 -4.85
CA GLY A 192 -2.91 8.47 -4.02
C GLY A 192 -3.70 9.09 -2.88
N GLU A 193 -4.96 8.72 -2.69
CA GLU A 193 -5.78 9.20 -1.58
C GLU A 193 -6.07 8.08 -0.58
N THR A 194 -6.65 8.48 0.57
CA THR A 194 -6.99 7.55 1.66
C THR A 194 -8.47 7.60 2.00
N CYS A 195 -9.02 6.49 2.50
CA CYS A 195 -10.34 6.43 3.11
C CYS A 195 -10.32 5.61 4.40
N GLY A 196 -11.29 5.86 5.28
CA GLY A 196 -11.34 5.25 6.61
C GLY A 196 -10.55 6.03 7.69
N GLU A 197 -9.97 7.18 7.36
CA GLU A 197 -9.17 7.99 8.29
C GLU A 197 -9.96 8.56 9.47
N VAL A 198 -11.23 8.89 9.29
CA VAL A 198 -12.08 9.42 10.37
C VAL A 198 -12.25 8.39 11.46
N SER A 199 -12.42 7.17 11.07
CA SER A 199 -12.59 6.03 11.95
C SER A 199 -11.32 5.70 12.72
N LEU A 200 -10.16 5.83 12.07
CA LEU A 200 -8.84 5.66 12.70
C LEU A 200 -8.64 6.60 13.89
N LEU A 201 -9.15 7.85 13.77
CA LEU A 201 -9.00 8.88 14.81
C LEU A 201 -10.06 8.78 15.91
N SER A 202 -11.30 8.45 15.55
CA SER A 202 -12.46 8.59 16.44
C SER A 202 -12.86 7.27 17.10
N ALA A 203 -12.31 6.13 16.67
CA ALA A 203 -12.74 4.79 17.09
C ALA A 203 -14.27 4.57 16.94
N ARG A 204 -14.92 5.32 16.04
CA ARG A 204 -16.34 5.21 15.73
C ARG A 204 -16.55 4.32 14.52
N PRO A 205 -17.68 3.64 14.39
CA PRO A 205 -18.06 2.91 13.18
C PRO A 205 -17.94 3.78 11.92
N HIS A 206 -17.81 3.15 10.77
CA HIS A 206 -17.76 3.85 9.49
C HIS A 206 -19.00 4.71 9.28
N SER A 207 -18.81 5.96 8.91
CA SER A 207 -19.91 6.92 8.63
C SER A 207 -20.44 6.84 7.21
N ALA A 208 -19.90 5.95 6.38
CA ALA A 208 -20.26 5.76 4.98
C ALA A 208 -19.80 4.38 4.50
N THR A 209 -20.29 3.97 3.34
CA THR A 209 -19.87 2.77 2.61
C THR A 209 -18.87 3.14 1.53
N ALA A 210 -17.80 2.37 1.40
CA ALA A 210 -16.79 2.51 0.36
C ALA A 210 -16.87 1.33 -0.62
N THR A 211 -17.13 1.62 -1.90
CA THR A 211 -17.34 0.61 -2.94
C THR A 211 -16.35 0.82 -4.08
N ALA A 212 -15.74 -0.25 -4.54
CA ALA A 212 -14.80 -0.24 -5.66
C ALA A 212 -15.51 0.07 -6.99
N GLU A 213 -14.97 1.02 -7.75
CA GLU A 213 -15.39 1.33 -9.12
C GLU A 213 -14.34 0.81 -10.10
N GLY A 214 -14.65 -0.32 -10.75
CA GLY A 214 -13.67 -1.07 -11.53
C GLY A 214 -12.75 -1.94 -10.66
N LEU A 215 -11.55 -2.23 -11.15
CA LEU A 215 -10.52 -2.91 -10.37
C LEU A 215 -9.80 -1.89 -9.49
N VAL A 216 -9.76 -2.15 -8.19
CA VAL A 216 -9.10 -1.30 -7.21
C VAL A 216 -8.01 -2.10 -6.50
N GLU A 217 -6.80 -1.59 -6.49
CA GLU A 217 -5.72 -2.05 -5.63
C GLU A 217 -5.54 -1.06 -4.48
N ALA A 218 -5.62 -1.52 -3.24
CA ALA A 218 -5.39 -0.68 -2.08
C ALA A 218 -4.57 -1.39 -1.01
N ALA A 219 -3.87 -0.60 -0.20
CA ALA A 219 -3.15 -1.08 0.96
C ALA A 219 -4.01 -0.88 2.21
N GLU A 220 -4.25 -1.95 2.94
CA GLU A 220 -4.89 -1.95 4.26
C GLU A 220 -3.84 -1.70 5.34
N LEU A 221 -4.09 -0.74 6.20
CA LEU A 221 -3.30 -0.45 7.40
C LEU A 221 -4.18 -0.64 8.63
N LEU A 222 -3.87 -1.66 9.43
CA LEU A 222 -4.61 -1.93 10.67
C LEU A 222 -4.26 -0.90 11.75
N GLN A 223 -5.27 -0.42 12.46
CA GLN A 223 -5.13 0.56 13.55
C GLN A 223 -4.16 0.07 14.64
N ARG A 224 -4.26 -1.20 15.03
CA ARG A 224 -3.38 -1.82 16.03
C ARG A 224 -1.91 -1.82 15.59
N ASP A 225 -1.64 -2.14 14.33
CA ASP A 225 -0.29 -2.24 13.80
C ASP A 225 0.32 -0.83 13.64
N LEU A 226 -0.50 0.16 13.25
CA LEU A 226 -0.10 1.56 13.26
C LEU A 226 0.20 2.07 14.68
N ALA A 227 -0.65 1.75 15.67
CA ALA A 227 -0.44 2.15 17.05
C ALA A 227 0.85 1.54 17.62
N ASP A 228 1.15 0.27 17.28
CA ASP A 228 2.38 -0.39 17.67
C ASP A 228 3.61 0.22 17.01
N LEU A 229 3.51 0.60 15.72
CA LEU A 229 4.57 1.33 15.01
C LEU A 229 4.82 2.68 15.68
N ILE A 230 3.77 3.46 15.95
CA ILE A 230 3.87 4.80 16.57
C ILE A 230 4.47 4.72 17.97
N ARG A 231 4.16 3.70 18.77
CA ARG A 231 4.78 3.51 20.10
C ARG A 231 6.30 3.31 19.99
N ARG A 232 6.77 2.61 18.96
CA ARG A 232 8.20 2.36 18.71
C ARG A 232 8.88 3.52 18.00
N ARG A 233 8.14 4.26 17.18
CA ARG A 233 8.60 5.35 16.33
C ARG A 233 7.63 6.54 16.39
N PRO A 234 7.67 7.32 17.49
CA PRO A 234 6.79 8.49 17.65
C PRO A 234 6.95 9.56 16.57
N ASP A 235 8.13 9.63 15.97
CA ASP A 235 8.43 10.52 14.84
C ASP A 235 7.51 10.27 13.63
N ILE A 236 7.17 9.01 13.34
CA ILE A 236 6.20 8.64 12.29
C ILE A 236 4.79 9.11 12.68
N GLY A 237 4.41 8.91 13.96
CA GLY A 237 3.11 9.34 14.48
C GLY A 237 2.88 10.84 14.34
N VAL A 238 3.88 11.66 14.65
CA VAL A 238 3.80 13.12 14.52
C VAL A 238 3.49 13.53 13.08
N ILE A 239 4.13 12.91 12.09
CA ILE A 239 3.89 13.21 10.68
C ILE A 239 2.46 12.83 10.28
N ILE A 240 2.03 11.61 10.62
CA ILE A 240 0.70 11.10 10.27
C ILE A 240 -0.40 11.97 10.89
N TYR A 241 -0.35 12.21 12.20
CA TYR A 241 -1.40 12.98 12.88
C TYR A 241 -1.45 14.43 12.44
N ARG A 242 -0.30 15.07 12.18
CA ARG A 242 -0.25 16.41 11.61
C ARG A 242 -0.94 16.47 10.25
N ASN A 243 -0.60 15.54 9.35
CA ASN A 243 -1.14 15.53 7.98
C ASN A 243 -2.63 15.15 7.98
N LEU A 244 -3.07 14.24 8.87
CA LEU A 244 -4.48 13.96 9.09
C LEU A 244 -5.25 15.21 9.51
N ALA A 245 -4.74 15.96 10.47
CA ALA A 245 -5.39 17.18 10.94
C ALA A 245 -5.53 18.22 9.80
N VAL A 246 -4.48 18.39 8.99
CA VAL A 246 -4.51 19.29 7.82
C VAL A 246 -5.54 18.80 6.80
N GLY A 247 -5.50 17.53 6.41
CA GLY A 247 -6.42 16.96 5.42
C GLY A 247 -7.88 17.01 5.84
N LEU A 248 -8.18 16.77 7.12
CA LEU A 248 -9.54 16.92 7.65
C LEU A 248 -9.99 18.38 7.65
N GLY A 249 -9.10 19.32 7.99
CA GLY A 249 -9.37 20.75 7.90
C GLY A 249 -9.74 21.18 6.47
N GLU A 250 -8.99 20.73 5.48
CA GLU A 250 -9.29 21.01 4.06
C GLU A 250 -10.62 20.40 3.60
N LYS A 251 -10.93 19.18 4.02
CA LYS A 251 -12.22 18.52 3.71
C LYS A 251 -13.40 19.30 4.30
N LEU A 252 -13.27 19.80 5.53
CA LEU A 252 -14.29 20.63 6.17
C LEU A 252 -14.50 21.96 5.44
N LEU A 253 -13.44 22.63 5.03
CA LEU A 253 -13.53 23.89 4.28
C LEU A 253 -14.22 23.70 2.92
N ARG A 254 -13.91 22.62 2.21
CA ARG A 254 -14.57 22.29 0.92
C ARG A 254 -16.06 22.00 1.09
N SER A 255 -16.44 21.22 2.11
CA SER A 255 -17.86 20.92 2.39
C SER A 255 -18.64 22.14 2.88
N GLY A 256 -18.01 23.06 3.59
CA GLY A 256 -18.61 24.33 4.00
C GLY A 256 -18.92 25.27 2.83
N ASN A 257 -18.03 25.31 1.83
CA ASN A 257 -18.22 26.12 0.62
C ASN A 257 -19.31 25.56 -0.31
N SER A 258 -19.47 24.24 -0.39
CA SER A 258 -20.52 23.59 -1.20
C SER A 258 -21.94 23.86 -0.63
N LYS A 259 -22.07 24.07 0.68
CA LYS A 259 -23.36 24.42 1.30
C LYS A 259 -23.73 25.89 1.11
N ARG A 260 -22.77 26.79 0.95
CA ARG A 260 -23.02 28.21 0.69
C ARG A 260 -23.40 28.51 -0.76
N GLY A 261 -23.12 27.62 -1.71
CA GLY A 261 -23.47 27.77 -3.12
C GLY A 261 -24.90 27.34 -3.49
N ASN A 262 -25.70 26.82 -2.54
CA ASN A 262 -27.02 26.27 -2.80
C ASN A 262 -28.14 27.00 -2.02
N GLU A 263 -27.88 28.22 -1.50
CA GLU A 263 -28.97 29.08 -1.06
C GLU A 263 -29.53 29.85 -2.27
N PRO A 264 -30.85 29.72 -2.55
CA PRO A 264 -31.48 30.57 -3.56
C PRO A 264 -31.39 32.00 -3.09
N ALA A 265 -30.96 32.89 -4.00
CA ALA A 265 -30.98 34.30 -3.81
C ALA A 265 -32.46 34.80 -3.75
N ASP A 266 -33.05 34.74 -2.59
CA ASP A 266 -34.26 35.51 -2.33
C ASP A 266 -33.86 36.92 -1.93
N SER A 267 -34.09 37.77 -2.91
CA SER A 267 -34.03 39.21 -2.81
C SER A 267 -35.15 39.73 -1.90
N GLU A 268 -34.83 40.22 -0.73
CA GLU A 268 -35.63 41.26 -0.12
C GLU A 268 -34.73 42.45 0.21
N MET A 269 -34.88 43.48 -0.64
CA MET A 269 -34.38 44.83 -0.40
C MET A 269 -35.11 45.38 0.82
N LEU A 270 -34.45 45.50 1.94
CA LEU A 270 -34.86 46.42 3.01
C LEU A 270 -34.24 47.76 2.72
N HIS A 271 -35.11 48.65 2.17
CA HIS A 271 -34.91 50.08 2.14
C HIS A 271 -34.72 50.60 3.57
N CYS A 272 -33.53 51.09 3.88
CA CYS A 272 -33.30 51.97 5.00
C CYS A 272 -33.52 53.41 4.50
N THR A 273 -34.71 53.98 4.79
CA THR A 273 -34.98 55.42 4.66
C THR A 273 -34.32 56.15 5.81
N SER A 274 -33.42 57.06 5.45
CA SER A 274 -32.84 58.06 6.33
C SER A 274 -33.82 59.20 6.46
N GLU A 275 -34.44 59.36 7.62
CA GLU A 275 -35.04 60.63 8.07
C GLU A 275 -34.51 60.94 9.48
N GLY A 276 -33.68 61.91 9.64
CA GLY A 276 -34.00 63.24 10.08
C GLY A 276 -34.00 63.30 11.61
N ILE A 277 -32.86 63.64 12.25
CA ILE A 277 -32.91 64.33 13.56
C ILE A 277 -32.24 65.65 13.45
N SER A 278 -33.13 66.72 13.45
CA SER A 278 -32.85 68.07 13.58
C SER A 278 -32.44 68.42 15.02
N HIS A 279 -31.54 69.41 15.12
CA HIS A 279 -31.16 70.15 16.33
C HIS A 279 -32.32 70.63 17.17
N ARG A 280 -32.15 70.60 18.50
CA ARG A 280 -32.34 71.82 19.37
C ARG A 280 -31.81 71.62 20.78
N THR A 281 -30.96 72.60 21.13
CA THR A 281 -30.55 73.20 22.44
C THR A 281 -29.85 72.34 23.43
#